data_b48f405971d7d971df94fb2099e4892f
#
_entry.id   b48f405971d7d971df94fb2099e4892f
#
_cell.length_a   1.000
_cell.length_b   1.000
_cell.length_c   1.000
_cell.angle_alpha   90.00
_cell.angle_beta   90.00
_cell.angle_gamma   90.00
#
_symmetry.space_group_name_H-M   'P 1'
#
loop_
_entity.id
_entity.type
_entity.pdbx_description
1 polymer ?
#
loop_
_entity_poly.entity_id
_entity_poly.type
_entity_poly.pdbx_seq_one_letter_code
_entity_poly.pdbx_strand_id
1 'polypeptide(L)'
;DASAYNRNQDSHAIEDVVRWFDYWEARPGTGKRVSSGGVNIIFSDTNTHHRGAENYRRSGEVDAMRIPKDGYFAHRVMWDGWVDVEKSRTHILGHWNYANGTKKNVYVVSSADKVELFINGLSKGFGVRSSRFLHTFKGIDWQPGETKAVGYNASGNAVTEDTKRTSGKPAAIRLSLMTGPDGLRADGSDVA
;
A
#
# COMPACT_ATOMS: atom_id res chain seq x y z
N ASP A 1 -17.51 12.04 4.49
CA ASP A 1 -17.86 10.86 5.27
C ASP A 1 -16.59 10.07 5.60
N ALA A 2 -16.32 9.88 6.90
CA ALA A 2 -15.08 9.24 7.36
C ALA A 2 -15.00 7.76 6.94
N SER A 3 -16.14 7.08 6.76
CA SER A 3 -16.20 5.67 6.34
C SER A 3 -15.89 5.49 4.87
N ALA A 4 -16.17 6.47 4.04
CA ALA A 4 -15.88 6.44 2.61
C ALA A 4 -14.38 6.60 2.30
N TYR A 5 -13.58 7.06 3.27
CA TYR A 5 -12.16 7.34 3.09
C TYR A 5 -11.29 6.25 3.75
N ASN A 6 -11.39 5.04 3.25
CA ASN A 6 -10.57 3.92 3.75
C ASN A 6 -9.42 3.62 2.78
N ARG A 7 -8.18 3.87 3.21
CA ARG A 7 -6.96 3.68 2.41
C ARG A 7 -6.59 2.22 2.11
N ASN A 8 -7.40 1.28 2.56
CA ASN A 8 -7.36 -0.10 2.08
C ASN A 8 -8.18 -0.34 0.81
N GLN A 9 -8.87 0.69 0.31
CA GLN A 9 -9.57 0.58 -0.96
C GLN A 9 -8.63 0.98 -2.08
N ASP A 10 -8.56 0.16 -3.12
CA ASP A 10 -7.72 0.39 -4.30
C ASP A 10 -7.87 1.84 -4.83
N SER A 11 -9.12 2.34 -4.90
CA SER A 11 -9.41 3.68 -5.39
C SER A 11 -8.75 4.79 -4.58
N HIS A 12 -8.70 4.66 -3.26
CA HIS A 12 -8.10 5.69 -2.40
C HIS A 12 -6.57 5.65 -2.44
N ALA A 13 -5.98 4.46 -2.44
CA ALA A 13 -4.54 4.32 -2.58
C ALA A 13 -4.05 4.81 -3.95
N ILE A 14 -4.83 4.56 -5.03
CA ILE A 14 -4.56 5.09 -6.38
C ILE A 14 -4.65 6.61 -6.38
N GLU A 15 -5.70 7.18 -5.78
CA GLU A 15 -5.90 8.62 -5.68
C GLU A 15 -4.74 9.30 -4.94
N ASP A 16 -4.27 8.71 -3.84
CA ASP A 16 -3.10 9.21 -3.11
C ASP A 16 -1.85 9.25 -3.99
N VAL A 17 -1.57 8.16 -4.73
CA VAL A 17 -0.40 8.09 -5.62
C VAL A 17 -0.46 9.13 -6.73
N VAL A 18 -1.61 9.26 -7.41
CA VAL A 18 -1.76 10.18 -8.55
C VAL A 18 -1.79 11.62 -8.07
N ARG A 19 -2.65 11.94 -7.11
CA ARG A 19 -2.85 13.34 -6.67
C ARG A 19 -1.63 13.93 -5.97
N TRP A 20 -1.01 13.18 -5.06
CA TRP A 20 0.13 13.71 -4.32
C TRP A 20 1.33 13.95 -5.23
N PHE A 21 1.61 13.00 -6.10
CA PHE A 21 2.70 13.16 -7.04
C PHE A 21 2.46 14.32 -8.00
N ASP A 22 1.32 14.35 -8.69
CA ASP A 22 0.97 15.41 -9.64
C ASP A 22 0.92 16.79 -8.95
N TYR A 23 0.38 16.83 -7.73
CA TYR A 23 0.32 18.08 -6.96
C TYR A 23 1.71 18.66 -6.68
N TRP A 24 2.63 17.84 -6.22
CA TRP A 24 3.96 18.30 -5.86
C TRP A 24 4.87 18.49 -7.08
N GLU A 25 4.75 17.66 -8.10
CA GLU A 25 5.49 17.82 -9.35
C GLU A 25 5.07 19.08 -10.11
N ALA A 26 3.78 19.39 -10.14
CA ALA A 26 3.26 20.60 -10.80
C ALA A 26 3.55 21.89 -10.03
N ARG A 27 4.06 21.81 -8.80
CA ARG A 27 4.32 22.97 -7.93
C ARG A 27 5.75 23.00 -7.39
N PRO A 28 6.76 22.85 -8.24
CA PRO A 28 8.12 23.16 -7.83
C PRO A 28 8.13 24.63 -7.42
N GLY A 29 8.55 24.97 -6.24
CA GLY A 29 8.53 26.31 -5.72
C GLY A 29 8.98 27.36 -6.74
N THR A 30 8.02 28.13 -7.24
CA THR A 30 8.26 29.21 -8.18
C THR A 30 7.94 30.55 -7.52
N GLY A 31 8.83 31.51 -7.67
CA GLY A 31 8.65 32.87 -7.15
C GLY A 31 8.86 32.99 -5.64
N LYS A 32 8.05 33.84 -4.98
CA LYS A 32 8.21 34.19 -3.55
C LYS A 32 7.65 33.15 -2.57
N ARG A 33 6.97 32.12 -3.04
CA ARG A 33 6.37 31.08 -2.19
C ARG A 33 6.84 29.72 -2.66
N VAL A 34 7.62 29.07 -1.82
CA VAL A 34 8.08 27.69 -2.00
C VAL A 34 7.29 26.81 -1.05
N SER A 35 6.65 25.77 -1.58
CA SER A 35 6.01 24.77 -0.73
C SER A 35 7.10 23.92 -0.05
N SER A 36 7.08 23.89 1.28
CA SER A 36 8.05 23.11 2.08
C SER A 36 7.62 21.68 2.33
N GLY A 37 6.51 21.25 1.78
CA GLY A 37 5.99 19.87 1.93
C GLY A 37 4.51 19.82 2.26
N GLY A 38 4.03 18.67 2.60
CA GLY A 38 2.65 18.39 3.01
C GLY A 38 2.59 17.53 4.25
N VAL A 39 1.49 17.62 4.96
CA VAL A 39 1.19 16.79 6.12
C VAL A 39 -0.05 15.99 5.81
N ASN A 40 0.05 14.66 5.90
CA ASN A 40 -1.08 13.78 5.72
C ASN A 40 -1.86 13.65 7.05
N ILE A 41 -3.14 13.91 7.01
CA ILE A 41 -4.05 13.74 8.14
C ILE A 41 -4.96 12.55 7.78
N ILE A 42 -4.89 11.52 8.49
CA ILE A 42 -4.36 11.16 9.81
C ILE A 42 -3.44 9.95 9.67
N PHE A 43 -2.48 9.78 10.62
CA PHE A 43 -1.58 8.62 10.59
C PHE A 43 -2.30 7.31 10.92
N SER A 44 -3.12 7.28 11.94
CA SER A 44 -3.83 6.07 12.40
C SER A 44 -5.33 6.25 12.40
N ASP A 45 -6.07 5.21 12.04
CA ASP A 45 -7.51 5.17 12.30
C ASP A 45 -7.81 5.44 13.77
N THR A 46 -8.94 6.05 14.02
CA THR A 46 -9.36 6.40 15.38
C THR A 46 -10.82 6.04 15.62
N ASN A 47 -11.11 5.57 16.83
CA ASN A 47 -12.46 5.25 17.29
C ASN A 47 -13.10 6.40 18.10
N THR A 48 -12.41 7.52 18.24
CA THR A 48 -12.86 8.64 19.11
C THR A 48 -13.33 9.86 18.34
N HIS A 49 -13.25 9.85 17.02
CA HIS A 49 -13.61 11.00 16.19
C HIS A 49 -15.06 10.89 15.73
N HIS A 50 -15.95 11.57 16.40
CA HIS A 50 -17.35 11.64 16.01
C HIS A 50 -17.54 12.50 14.74
N ARG A 51 -18.14 11.91 13.71
CA ARG A 51 -18.64 12.62 12.52
C ARG A 51 -20.03 12.11 12.17
N GLY A 52 -21.06 12.75 12.70
CA GLY A 52 -22.43 12.32 12.49
C GLY A 52 -22.73 10.99 13.19
N ALA A 53 -23.22 10.00 12.47
CA ALA A 53 -23.59 8.70 13.04
C ALA A 53 -22.39 7.76 13.33
N GLU A 54 -21.19 8.11 12.87
CA GLU A 54 -20.00 7.26 12.99
C GLU A 54 -19.03 7.79 14.04
N ASN A 55 -18.62 6.90 14.95
CA ASN A 55 -17.67 7.22 16.02
C ASN A 55 -16.22 6.84 15.67
N TYR A 56 -15.95 6.55 14.40
CA TYR A 56 -14.62 6.13 13.95
C TYR A 56 -14.22 6.84 12.65
N ARG A 57 -12.92 6.87 12.40
CA ARG A 57 -12.35 7.39 11.18
C ARG A 57 -11.40 6.35 10.59
N ARG A 58 -11.55 6.04 9.29
CA ARG A 58 -10.77 5.05 8.56
C ARG A 58 -9.79 5.65 7.54
N SER A 59 -9.54 6.93 7.61
CA SER A 59 -8.64 7.62 6.69
C SER A 59 -7.17 7.60 7.12
N GLY A 60 -6.81 6.74 8.09
CA GLY A 60 -5.43 6.57 8.52
C GLY A 60 -4.57 5.82 7.50
N GLU A 61 -3.26 6.06 7.54
CA GLU A 61 -2.25 5.27 6.83
C GLU A 61 -2.13 3.86 7.42
N VAL A 62 -2.36 3.76 8.71
CA VAL A 62 -2.43 2.49 9.43
C VAL A 62 -3.80 2.37 10.09
N ASP A 63 -4.23 1.16 10.38
CA ASP A 63 -5.46 0.93 11.14
C ASP A 63 -5.28 1.23 12.64
N ALA A 64 -6.35 1.02 13.43
CA ALA A 64 -6.33 1.27 14.87
C ALA A 64 -5.35 0.34 15.64
N MET A 65 -5.00 -0.80 15.06
CA MET A 65 -4.04 -1.77 15.59
C MET A 65 -2.61 -1.52 15.08
N ARG A 66 -2.38 -0.41 14.36
CA ARG A 66 -1.11 -0.04 13.72
C ARG A 66 -0.69 -0.93 12.56
N ILE A 67 -1.63 -1.66 11.96
CA ILE A 67 -1.36 -2.46 10.75
C ILE A 67 -1.35 -1.51 9.54
N PRO A 68 -0.24 -1.48 8.76
CA PRO A 68 -0.14 -0.63 7.58
C PRO A 68 -1.19 -1.00 6.51
N LYS A 69 -1.80 0.03 5.93
CA LYS A 69 -2.74 -0.08 4.81
C LYS A 69 -2.04 0.17 3.48
N ASP A 70 -2.76 -0.05 2.38
CA ASP A 70 -2.22 0.19 1.03
C ASP A 70 -1.76 1.65 0.82
N GLY A 71 -2.44 2.63 1.42
CA GLY A 71 -2.00 4.02 1.40
C GLY A 71 -0.61 4.24 2.00
N TYR A 72 -0.32 3.61 3.13
CA TYR A 72 1.01 3.63 3.75
C TYR A 72 2.10 3.12 2.80
N PHE A 73 1.86 1.96 2.18
CA PHE A 73 2.82 1.39 1.24
C PHE A 73 2.95 2.24 -0.03
N ALA A 74 1.86 2.83 -0.52
CA ALA A 74 1.88 3.74 -1.65
C ALA A 74 2.76 4.98 -1.36
N HIS A 75 2.58 5.62 -0.21
CA HIS A 75 3.41 6.74 0.23
C HIS A 75 4.88 6.34 0.40
N ARG A 76 5.13 5.17 0.96
CA ARG A 76 6.49 4.64 1.11
C ARG A 76 7.18 4.41 -0.23
N VAL A 77 6.48 3.86 -1.22
CA VAL A 77 7.02 3.68 -2.58
C VAL A 77 7.34 5.04 -3.22
N MET A 78 6.46 6.02 -3.08
CA MET A 78 6.68 7.37 -3.60
C MET A 78 7.88 8.05 -2.91
N TRP A 79 7.98 7.95 -1.59
CA TRP A 79 9.10 8.50 -0.83
C TRP A 79 10.43 7.91 -1.29
N ASP A 80 10.55 6.58 -1.30
CA ASP A 80 11.76 5.89 -1.70
C ASP A 80 12.08 6.02 -3.21
N GLY A 81 11.10 6.36 -4.03
CA GLY A 81 11.28 6.56 -5.47
C GLY A 81 11.48 8.01 -5.91
N TRP A 82 11.33 8.96 -5.00
CA TRP A 82 11.40 10.38 -5.33
C TRP A 82 12.35 11.17 -4.43
N VAL A 83 12.34 10.90 -3.14
CA VAL A 83 13.14 11.63 -2.15
C VAL A 83 14.41 10.85 -1.79
N ASP A 84 14.24 9.57 -1.45
CA ASP A 84 15.32 8.64 -1.11
C ASP A 84 15.37 7.52 -2.15
N VAL A 85 16.06 7.78 -3.25
CA VAL A 85 16.06 6.91 -4.44
C VAL A 85 16.97 5.69 -4.32
N GLU A 86 17.51 5.39 -3.15
CA GLU A 86 18.46 4.30 -2.95
C GLU A 86 17.84 2.90 -3.06
N LYS A 87 16.52 2.77 -2.87
CA LYS A 87 15.84 1.47 -2.83
C LYS A 87 14.60 1.44 -3.73
N SER A 88 14.64 0.58 -4.73
CA SER A 88 13.43 0.26 -5.48
C SER A 88 12.43 -0.47 -4.61
N ARG A 89 11.15 -0.10 -4.72
CA ARG A 89 10.04 -0.73 -4.01
C ARG A 89 8.88 -1.00 -4.93
N THR A 90 8.14 -2.05 -4.59
CA THR A 90 6.91 -2.46 -5.28
C THR A 90 5.89 -2.89 -4.23
N HIS A 91 4.63 -2.53 -4.45
CA HIS A 91 3.51 -3.00 -3.63
C HIS A 91 2.27 -3.20 -4.50
N ILE A 92 1.65 -4.38 -4.38
CA ILE A 92 0.38 -4.71 -5.02
C ILE A 92 -0.74 -4.13 -4.14
N LEU A 93 -1.59 -3.28 -4.70
CA LEU A 93 -2.74 -2.72 -3.98
C LEU A 93 -3.85 -3.75 -3.83
N GLY A 94 -4.46 -3.77 -2.66
CA GLY A 94 -5.56 -4.67 -2.32
C GLY A 94 -5.09 -6.05 -1.84
N HIS A 95 -6.03 -6.99 -1.87
CA HIS A 95 -5.83 -8.38 -1.46
C HIS A 95 -5.98 -9.33 -2.65
N TRP A 96 -5.71 -10.63 -2.43
CA TRP A 96 -5.91 -11.66 -3.47
C TRP A 96 -6.92 -12.73 -3.05
N ASN A 97 -8.05 -12.29 -2.46
CA ASN A 97 -9.17 -13.13 -2.02
C ASN A 97 -10.47 -12.64 -2.66
N TYR A 98 -10.87 -13.27 -3.74
CA TYR A 98 -12.10 -12.92 -4.47
C TYR A 98 -12.94 -14.17 -4.74
N ALA A 99 -14.15 -13.97 -5.26
CA ALA A 99 -15.00 -15.07 -5.71
C ALA A 99 -14.53 -15.60 -7.08
N ASN A 100 -14.81 -16.87 -7.34
CA ASN A 100 -14.57 -17.46 -8.65
C ASN A 100 -15.27 -16.67 -9.76
N GLY A 101 -14.59 -16.50 -10.88
CA GLY A 101 -15.08 -15.72 -12.02
C GLY A 101 -14.89 -14.20 -11.88
N THR A 102 -14.28 -13.72 -10.79
CA THR A 102 -13.94 -12.29 -10.66
C THR A 102 -12.90 -11.88 -11.69
N LYS A 103 -13.23 -10.86 -12.46
CA LYS A 103 -12.33 -10.16 -13.35
C LYS A 103 -12.14 -8.73 -12.86
N LYS A 104 -10.90 -8.33 -12.64
CA LYS A 104 -10.61 -6.99 -12.07
C LYS A 104 -9.34 -6.39 -12.65
N ASN A 105 -9.18 -5.08 -12.48
CA ASN A 105 -7.90 -4.45 -12.68
C ASN A 105 -7.01 -4.70 -11.45
N VAL A 106 -5.75 -4.99 -11.69
CA VAL A 106 -4.71 -5.04 -10.64
C VAL A 106 -3.87 -3.79 -10.75
N TYR A 107 -3.67 -3.15 -9.61
CA TYR A 107 -2.89 -1.93 -9.50
C TYR A 107 -1.64 -2.21 -8.67
N VAL A 108 -0.51 -1.77 -9.17
CA VAL A 108 0.78 -1.94 -8.51
C VAL A 108 1.46 -0.58 -8.42
N VAL A 109 1.81 -0.17 -7.22
CA VAL A 109 2.67 0.99 -7.02
C VAL A 109 4.11 0.54 -6.98
N SER A 110 4.96 1.20 -7.76
CA SER A 110 6.37 0.83 -7.86
C SER A 110 7.24 2.02 -8.26
N SER A 111 8.43 2.08 -7.70
CA SER A 111 9.49 3.00 -8.12
C SER A 111 10.37 2.42 -9.24
N ALA A 112 10.14 1.17 -9.65
CA ALA A 112 10.81 0.54 -10.77
C ALA A 112 10.37 1.13 -12.12
N ASP A 113 11.19 0.95 -13.15
CA ASP A 113 10.90 1.46 -14.51
C ASP A 113 9.79 0.69 -15.21
N LYS A 114 9.73 -0.62 -14.98
CA LYS A 114 8.70 -1.53 -15.51
C LYS A 114 8.27 -2.50 -14.44
N VAL A 115 7.02 -2.92 -14.49
CA VAL A 115 6.48 -3.95 -13.60
C VAL A 115 5.79 -5.03 -14.42
N GLU A 116 6.12 -6.28 -14.12
CA GLU A 116 5.49 -7.46 -14.70
C GLU A 116 4.65 -8.17 -13.63
N LEU A 117 3.46 -8.62 -14.01
CA LEU A 117 2.55 -9.33 -13.11
C LEU A 117 2.53 -10.82 -13.44
N PHE A 118 2.56 -11.63 -12.40
CA PHE A 118 2.44 -13.08 -12.49
C PHE A 118 1.26 -13.57 -11.67
N ILE A 119 0.50 -14.50 -12.22
CA ILE A 119 -0.55 -15.22 -11.51
C ILE A 119 -0.18 -16.70 -11.52
N ASN A 120 0.03 -17.28 -10.34
CA ASN A 120 0.48 -18.66 -10.19
C ASN A 120 1.70 -19.00 -11.06
N GLY A 121 2.66 -18.09 -11.12
CA GLY A 121 3.89 -18.23 -11.90
C GLY A 121 3.76 -17.92 -13.40
N LEU A 122 2.54 -17.69 -13.91
CA LEU A 122 2.32 -17.35 -15.33
C LEU A 122 2.30 -15.84 -15.52
N SER A 123 3.16 -15.33 -16.39
CA SER A 123 3.22 -13.91 -16.73
C SER A 123 1.90 -13.43 -17.35
N LYS A 124 1.45 -12.26 -16.91
CA LYS A 124 0.36 -11.47 -17.49
C LYS A 124 0.89 -10.27 -18.26
N GLY A 125 2.21 -10.22 -18.46
CA GLY A 125 2.88 -9.13 -19.16
C GLY A 125 3.17 -7.93 -18.27
N PHE A 126 3.60 -6.85 -18.92
CA PHE A 126 3.94 -5.60 -18.26
C PHE A 126 2.73 -4.71 -18.08
N GLY A 127 2.63 -4.09 -16.91
CA GLY A 127 1.60 -3.12 -16.61
C GLY A 127 1.79 -1.82 -17.41
N VAL A 128 0.67 -1.19 -17.76
CA VAL A 128 0.70 0.17 -18.30
C VAL A 128 1.03 1.14 -17.17
N ARG A 129 2.10 1.90 -17.33
CA ARG A 129 2.45 2.98 -16.39
C ARG A 129 1.47 4.14 -16.58
N SER A 130 0.43 4.15 -15.77
CA SER A 130 -0.67 5.11 -15.85
C SER A 130 -0.42 6.41 -15.09
N SER A 131 0.54 6.41 -14.16
CA SER A 131 1.15 7.57 -13.50
C SER A 131 2.58 7.20 -13.13
N ARG A 132 3.37 8.14 -12.64
CA ARG A 132 4.81 7.89 -12.39
C ARG A 132 5.08 6.63 -11.56
N PHE A 133 4.30 6.41 -10.51
CA PHE A 133 4.48 5.27 -9.62
C PHE A 133 3.38 4.22 -9.75
N LEU A 134 2.43 4.38 -10.67
CA LEU A 134 1.28 3.50 -10.80
C LEU A 134 1.36 2.68 -12.09
N HIS A 135 1.35 1.36 -11.94
CA HIS A 135 1.29 0.38 -13.02
C HIS A 135 -0.06 -0.33 -12.97
N THR A 136 -0.79 -0.31 -14.09
CA THR A 136 -2.15 -0.86 -14.21
C THR A 136 -2.18 -2.07 -15.11
N PHE A 137 -2.75 -3.16 -14.62
CA PHE A 137 -3.02 -4.40 -15.35
C PHE A 137 -4.54 -4.55 -15.48
N LYS A 138 -5.05 -4.44 -16.70
CA LYS A 138 -6.49 -4.45 -16.95
C LYS A 138 -7.04 -5.85 -17.13
N GLY A 139 -8.23 -6.08 -16.58
CA GLY A 139 -9.04 -7.27 -16.87
C GLY A 139 -8.37 -8.58 -16.48
N ILE A 140 -7.68 -8.63 -15.36
CA ILE A 140 -7.07 -9.85 -14.85
C ILE A 140 -8.14 -10.76 -14.26
N ASP A 141 -8.20 -11.98 -14.76
CA ASP A 141 -9.05 -13.03 -14.21
C ASP A 141 -8.43 -13.54 -12.90
N TRP A 142 -9.17 -13.43 -11.82
CA TRP A 142 -8.72 -13.95 -10.53
C TRP A 142 -8.66 -15.48 -10.54
N GLN A 143 -7.59 -15.99 -10.01
CA GLN A 143 -7.39 -17.41 -9.70
C GLN A 143 -6.86 -17.54 -8.27
N PRO A 144 -7.32 -18.54 -7.50
CA PRO A 144 -6.76 -18.78 -6.18
C PRO A 144 -5.27 -19.14 -6.29
N GLY A 145 -4.50 -18.75 -5.29
CA GLY A 145 -3.07 -18.97 -5.26
C GLY A 145 -2.30 -17.66 -5.09
N GLU A 146 -1.29 -17.44 -5.93
CA GLU A 146 -0.36 -16.34 -5.80
C GLU A 146 -0.54 -15.30 -6.91
N THR A 147 -0.51 -14.03 -6.55
CA THR A 147 -0.21 -12.94 -7.46
C THR A 147 1.10 -12.29 -7.05
N LYS A 148 2.01 -12.13 -8.00
CA LYS A 148 3.36 -11.57 -7.78
C LYS A 148 3.62 -10.45 -8.78
N ALA A 149 4.12 -9.33 -8.30
CA ALA A 149 4.59 -8.24 -9.14
C ALA A 149 6.12 -8.14 -9.02
N VAL A 150 6.80 -8.09 -10.16
CA VAL A 150 8.25 -7.93 -10.23
C VAL A 150 8.56 -6.61 -10.91
N GLY A 151 9.32 -5.76 -10.23
CA GLY A 151 9.79 -4.48 -10.76
C GLY A 151 11.19 -4.61 -11.35
N TYR A 152 11.37 -4.05 -12.53
CA TYR A 152 12.62 -4.05 -13.28
C TYR A 152 13.16 -2.63 -13.44
N ASN A 153 14.47 -2.48 -13.40
CA ASN A 153 15.14 -1.24 -13.76
C ASN A 153 15.23 -1.03 -15.28
N ALA A 154 15.76 0.10 -15.71
CA ALA A 154 15.94 0.44 -17.12
C ALA A 154 16.80 -0.58 -17.90
N SER A 155 17.74 -1.24 -17.21
CA SER A 155 18.61 -2.29 -17.79
C SER A 155 17.92 -3.66 -17.89
N GLY A 156 16.68 -3.78 -17.40
CA GLY A 156 15.93 -5.04 -17.42
C GLY A 156 16.25 -6.01 -16.28
N ASN A 157 16.98 -5.57 -15.27
CA ASN A 157 17.24 -6.38 -14.08
C ASN A 157 16.09 -6.26 -13.09
N ALA A 158 15.65 -7.38 -12.51
CA ALA A 158 14.69 -7.39 -11.41
C ALA A 158 15.32 -6.76 -10.16
N VAL A 159 14.67 -5.73 -9.60
CA VAL A 159 15.20 -4.95 -8.48
C VAL A 159 14.28 -4.94 -7.26
N THR A 160 13.03 -5.34 -7.42
CA THR A 160 12.04 -5.35 -6.34
C THR A 160 10.88 -6.27 -6.68
N GLU A 161 10.20 -6.79 -5.68
CA GLU A 161 8.99 -7.60 -5.88
C GLU A 161 8.03 -7.47 -4.70
N ASP A 162 6.77 -7.79 -4.96
CA ASP A 162 5.73 -7.98 -3.94
C ASP A 162 4.83 -9.15 -4.31
N THR A 163 4.30 -9.82 -3.29
CA THR A 163 3.48 -11.02 -3.46
C THR A 163 2.28 -10.98 -2.53
N LYS A 164 1.11 -11.26 -3.10
CA LYS A 164 -0.12 -11.51 -2.35
C LYS A 164 -0.58 -12.94 -2.58
N ARG A 165 -1.18 -13.55 -1.57
CA ARG A 165 -1.69 -14.92 -1.66
C ARG A 165 -3.13 -15.01 -1.22
N THR A 166 -3.87 -15.91 -1.87
CA THR A 166 -5.20 -16.28 -1.42
C THR A 166 -5.09 -16.99 -0.07
N SER A 167 -5.80 -16.51 0.93
CA SER A 167 -5.88 -17.16 2.24
C SER A 167 -6.87 -18.33 2.20
N GLY A 168 -6.53 -19.39 2.88
CA GLY A 168 -7.47 -20.46 3.20
C GLY A 168 -8.41 -20.08 4.35
N LYS A 169 -9.19 -21.06 4.82
CA LYS A 169 -9.96 -20.92 6.06
C LYS A 169 -9.01 -20.75 7.25
N PRO A 170 -9.40 -19.98 8.27
CA PRO A 170 -8.63 -19.92 9.51
C PRO A 170 -8.38 -21.31 10.06
N ALA A 171 -7.13 -21.67 10.31
CA ALA A 171 -6.74 -23.01 10.77
C ALA A 171 -6.38 -23.01 12.27
N ALA A 172 -5.72 -21.96 12.75
CA ALA A 172 -5.30 -21.83 14.14
C ALA A 172 -5.05 -20.37 14.52
N ILE A 173 -5.07 -20.09 15.81
CA ILE A 173 -4.61 -18.83 16.38
C ILE A 173 -3.28 -19.10 17.08
N ARG A 174 -2.28 -18.30 16.75
CA ARG A 174 -1.00 -18.29 17.46
C ARG A 174 -0.88 -16.99 18.24
N LEU A 175 -0.71 -17.10 19.53
CA LEU A 175 -0.36 -15.96 20.39
C LEU A 175 1.15 -15.94 20.59
N SER A 176 1.75 -14.77 20.47
CA SER A 176 3.17 -14.55 20.75
C SER A 176 3.28 -13.32 21.63
N LEU A 177 3.95 -13.44 22.75
CA LEU A 177 4.24 -12.30 23.61
C LEU A 177 5.26 -11.40 22.93
N MET A 178 4.98 -10.10 22.92
CA MET A 178 5.96 -9.08 22.51
C MET A 178 6.65 -8.58 23.77
N THR A 179 7.79 -9.16 24.08
CA THR A 179 8.57 -8.80 25.25
C THR A 179 9.89 -8.15 24.83
N GLY A 180 10.47 -7.35 25.73
CA GLY A 180 11.88 -6.95 25.62
C GLY A 180 12.82 -8.16 25.73
N PRO A 181 14.15 -7.94 25.53
CA PRO A 181 15.14 -9.03 25.58
C PRO A 181 15.17 -9.76 26.92
N ASP A 182 14.76 -9.12 27.99
CA ASP A 182 14.73 -9.68 29.36
C ASP A 182 13.41 -10.40 29.71
N GLY A 183 12.49 -10.57 28.77
CA GLY A 183 11.17 -11.17 28.99
C GLY A 183 10.17 -10.23 29.65
N LEU A 184 9.05 -10.79 30.12
CA LEU A 184 8.05 -10.06 30.91
C LEU A 184 8.51 -9.95 32.37
N ARG A 185 8.35 -8.74 32.93
CA ARG A 185 8.60 -8.49 34.35
C ARG A 185 7.30 -8.11 35.05
N ALA A 186 7.04 -8.70 36.19
CA ALA A 186 5.87 -8.40 37.01
C ALA A 186 6.12 -7.18 37.89
N ASP A 187 6.51 -6.05 37.34
CA ASP A 187 6.84 -4.81 38.05
C ASP A 187 5.77 -3.70 37.88
N GLY A 188 4.67 -4.02 37.21
CA GLY A 188 3.55 -3.09 36.97
C GLY A 188 3.77 -2.18 35.75
N SER A 189 4.87 -2.30 35.03
CA SER A 189 5.21 -1.47 33.85
C SER A 189 5.05 -2.22 32.55
N ASP A 190 5.16 -3.54 32.55
CA ASP A 190 5.05 -4.35 31.34
C ASP A 190 3.60 -4.56 30.93
N VAL A 191 3.32 -4.36 29.64
CA VAL A 191 2.05 -4.65 28.99
C VAL A 191 2.32 -5.74 27.94
N ALA A 192 1.56 -6.82 28.02
CA ALA A 192 1.65 -7.96 27.11
C ALA A 192 0.47 -7.97 26.11
#